data_eb016126afefff2af00720ea70c9e608
#
_entry.id   eb016126afefff2af00720ea70c9e608
#
_cell.length_a   1.000
_cell.length_b   1.000
_cell.length_c   1.000
_cell.angle_alpha   90.00
_cell.angle_beta   90.00
_cell.angle_gamma   90.00
#
_symmetry.space_group_name_H-M   'P 1'
#
loop_
_entity.id
_entity.type
_entity.pdbx_description
1 polymer ?
#
loop_
_entity_poly.entity_id
_entity_poly.type
_entity_poly.pdbx_seq_one_letter_code
_entity_poly.pdbx_strand_id
1 'polypeptide(L)'
;IAGQAMPKYYLGMNFSFRYKRFDLMTQMNGAFGHKIFNGTSLAYMNLSQFPTYNALARAPESKIYDQSISDYWLEKGNYLNIDYITLGYNIDCKKIEKYVKNIRVTFSVNNVATITGYSGLSPMINSTTVDKDNNDLGMDNKRFYPLSRTYSLGLSVNF
;
A
#
# COMPACT_ATOMS: atom_id res chain seq x y z
N ILE A 1 16.40 -21.68 9.62
CA ILE A 1 16.06 -20.26 9.32
C ILE A 1 14.80 -20.30 8.46
N ALA A 2 13.68 -19.84 9.03
CA ALA A 2 12.38 -19.91 8.36
C ALA A 2 12.18 -18.79 7.31
N GLY A 3 12.96 -17.73 7.36
CA GLY A 3 12.92 -16.61 6.40
C GLY A 3 13.70 -15.40 6.88
N GLN A 4 13.66 -14.33 6.10
CA GLN A 4 14.25 -13.04 6.44
C GLN A 4 13.19 -11.93 6.31
N ALA A 5 13.23 -10.97 7.22
CA ALA A 5 12.32 -9.82 7.24
C ALA A 5 12.72 -8.73 6.23
N MET A 6 14.01 -8.59 5.94
CA MET A 6 14.49 -7.59 4.99
C MET A 6 14.30 -8.06 3.56
N PRO A 7 13.73 -7.22 2.67
CA PRO A 7 13.66 -7.50 1.25
C PRO A 7 15.03 -7.70 0.62
N LYS A 8 15.12 -8.66 -0.31
CA LYS A 8 16.31 -8.87 -1.13
C LYS A 8 16.40 -7.89 -2.29
N TYR A 9 15.24 -7.49 -2.81
CA TYR A 9 15.15 -6.63 -3.97
C TYR A 9 14.13 -5.52 -3.73
N TYR A 10 14.49 -4.32 -4.15
CA TYR A 10 13.60 -3.17 -4.21
C TYR A 10 13.43 -2.75 -5.66
N LEU A 11 12.22 -2.39 -6.01
CA LEU A 11 11.88 -1.84 -7.32
C LEU A 11 11.28 -0.45 -7.12
N GLY A 12 11.82 0.55 -7.84
CA GLY A 12 11.23 1.87 -7.97
C GLY A 12 11.07 2.20 -9.45
N MET A 13 9.88 2.59 -9.88
CA MET A 13 9.59 2.92 -11.27
C MET A 13 8.72 4.16 -11.36
N ASN A 14 9.17 5.13 -12.17
CA ASN A 14 8.40 6.30 -12.53
C ASN A 14 8.13 6.24 -14.03
N PHE A 15 6.87 6.40 -14.39
CA PHE A 15 6.44 6.46 -15.76
C PHE A 15 5.78 7.81 -16.03
N SER A 16 6.21 8.50 -17.11
CA SER A 16 5.64 9.75 -17.58
C SER A 16 5.39 9.67 -19.06
N PHE A 17 4.17 9.95 -19.47
CA PHE A 17 3.75 9.95 -20.85
C PHE A 17 3.04 11.26 -21.17
N ARG A 18 3.39 11.88 -22.29
CA ARG A 18 2.74 13.10 -22.79
C ARG A 18 2.31 12.92 -24.24
N TYR A 19 1.05 13.22 -24.49
CA TYR A 19 0.50 13.22 -25.83
C TYR A 19 -0.38 14.45 -26.05
N LYS A 20 0.05 15.34 -26.93
CA LYS A 20 -0.61 16.63 -27.19
C LYS A 20 -0.79 17.45 -25.92
N ARG A 21 -2.02 17.54 -25.40
CA ARG A 21 -2.41 18.32 -24.21
C ARG A 21 -2.59 17.46 -22.98
N PHE A 22 -2.52 16.14 -23.13
CA PHE A 22 -2.62 15.19 -22.04
C PHE A 22 -1.24 14.81 -21.55
N ASP A 23 -1.11 14.68 -20.25
CA ASP A 23 0.02 14.06 -19.59
C ASP A 23 -0.45 13.08 -18.52
N LEU A 24 0.24 11.97 -18.45
CA LEU A 24 0.02 10.91 -17.48
C LEU A 24 1.33 10.69 -16.71
N MET A 25 1.25 10.67 -15.40
CA MET A 25 2.36 10.32 -14.51
C MET A 25 1.91 9.24 -13.56
N THR A 26 2.78 8.27 -13.33
CA THR A 26 2.56 7.24 -12.32
C THR A 26 3.88 6.86 -11.65
N GLN A 27 3.80 6.54 -10.38
CA GLN A 27 4.90 6.00 -9.61
C GLN A 27 4.50 4.66 -9.02
N MET A 28 5.45 3.74 -9.06
CA MET A 28 5.30 2.41 -8.51
C MET A 28 6.51 2.08 -7.66
N ASN A 29 6.31 1.37 -6.58
CA ASN A 29 7.37 0.80 -5.78
C ASN A 29 7.08 -0.67 -5.45
N GLY A 30 8.10 -1.43 -5.17
CA GLY A 30 7.95 -2.83 -4.80
C GLY A 30 9.11 -3.33 -3.97
N ALA A 31 8.84 -4.37 -3.19
CA ALA A 31 9.85 -5.09 -2.44
C ALA A 31 9.61 -6.59 -2.51
N PHE A 32 10.68 -7.35 -2.65
CA PHE A 32 10.60 -8.79 -2.94
C PHE A 32 11.64 -9.57 -2.15
N GLY A 33 11.34 -10.85 -1.91
CA GLY A 33 12.27 -11.80 -1.31
C GLY A 33 12.33 -11.73 0.22
N HIS A 34 11.32 -11.18 0.86
CA HIS A 34 11.18 -11.15 2.30
C HIS A 34 9.92 -11.90 2.76
N LYS A 35 9.88 -12.17 4.05
CA LYS A 35 8.73 -12.76 4.72
C LYS A 35 8.23 -11.83 5.83
N ILE A 36 6.94 -11.93 6.10
CA ILE A 36 6.24 -11.20 7.14
C ILE A 36 5.61 -12.21 8.08
N PHE A 37 5.81 -12.03 9.38
CA PHE A 37 5.10 -12.78 10.40
C PHE A 37 3.73 -12.14 10.62
N ASN A 38 2.66 -12.85 10.26
CA ASN A 38 1.29 -12.36 10.33
C ASN A 38 0.72 -12.51 11.74
N GLY A 39 1.10 -11.58 12.63
CA GLY A 39 0.60 -11.56 14.01
C GLY A 39 -0.88 -11.22 14.12
N THR A 40 -1.43 -10.53 13.13
CA THR A 40 -2.88 -10.29 13.03
C THR A 40 -3.63 -11.61 12.80
N SER A 41 -3.17 -12.44 11.88
CA SER A 41 -3.76 -13.76 11.68
C SER A 41 -3.55 -14.69 12.88
N LEU A 42 -2.36 -14.70 13.48
CA LEU A 42 -2.11 -15.44 14.73
C LEU A 42 -3.14 -15.08 15.82
N ALA A 43 -3.43 -13.79 15.99
CA ALA A 43 -4.33 -13.32 17.03
C ALA A 43 -5.81 -13.59 16.73
N TYR A 44 -6.24 -13.43 15.48
CA TYR A 44 -7.67 -13.40 15.14
C TYR A 44 -8.14 -14.57 14.27
N MET A 45 -7.25 -15.48 13.83
CA MET A 45 -7.63 -16.69 13.07
C MET A 45 -8.03 -17.86 13.94
N ASN A 46 -7.97 -17.76 15.27
CA ASN A 46 -8.41 -18.80 16.17
C ASN A 46 -9.62 -18.36 17.00
N LEU A 47 -10.39 -19.34 17.47
CA LEU A 47 -11.61 -19.11 18.26
C LEU A 47 -11.40 -19.26 19.76
N SER A 48 -10.16 -19.46 20.23
CA SER A 48 -9.90 -19.74 21.64
C SER A 48 -10.32 -18.57 22.58
N GLN A 49 -10.32 -17.35 22.07
CA GLN A 49 -10.68 -16.17 22.86
C GLN A 49 -12.04 -15.56 22.45
N PHE A 50 -12.76 -16.20 21.56
CA PHE A 50 -14.13 -15.78 21.20
C PHE A 50 -15.10 -16.16 22.33
N PRO A 51 -16.07 -15.32 22.72
CA PRO A 51 -16.46 -14.02 22.15
C PRO A 51 -15.75 -12.81 22.81
N THR A 52 -14.78 -12.99 23.68
CA THR A 52 -14.09 -11.89 24.37
C THR A 52 -13.39 -10.96 23.39
N TYR A 53 -12.80 -11.53 22.33
CA TYR A 53 -12.22 -10.79 21.23
C TYR A 53 -12.88 -11.22 19.91
N ASN A 54 -12.93 -10.29 18.95
CA ASN A 54 -13.39 -10.60 17.59
C ASN A 54 -12.45 -11.60 16.90
N ALA A 55 -13.03 -12.42 16.03
CA ALA A 55 -12.30 -13.33 15.16
C ALA A 55 -12.47 -12.92 13.69
N LEU A 56 -11.50 -13.28 12.84
CA LEU A 56 -11.67 -13.13 11.39
C LEU A 56 -12.78 -14.05 10.87
N ALA A 57 -13.54 -13.58 9.89
CA ALA A 57 -14.66 -14.33 9.32
C ALA A 57 -14.26 -15.74 8.83
N ARG A 58 -13.02 -15.94 8.43
CA ARG A 58 -12.45 -17.22 8.00
C ARG A 58 -11.90 -18.09 9.16
N ALA A 59 -11.92 -17.59 10.41
CA ALA A 59 -11.39 -18.33 11.55
C ALA A 59 -12.06 -19.69 11.79
N PRO A 60 -13.39 -19.85 11.64
CA PRO A 60 -14.03 -21.15 11.79
C PRO A 60 -13.53 -22.22 10.78
N GLU A 61 -13.12 -21.79 9.59
CA GLU A 61 -12.62 -22.70 8.54
C GLU A 61 -11.19 -23.19 8.82
N SER A 62 -10.42 -22.40 9.59
CA SER A 62 -9.01 -22.71 9.88
C SER A 62 -8.82 -23.92 10.78
N LYS A 63 -9.82 -24.28 11.59
CA LYS A 63 -9.75 -25.32 12.64
C LYS A 63 -8.58 -25.12 13.60
N ILE A 64 -8.13 -23.88 13.77
CA ILE A 64 -7.04 -23.52 14.69
C ILE A 64 -7.65 -23.08 16.01
N TYR A 65 -7.24 -23.74 17.08
CA TYR A 65 -7.72 -23.49 18.44
C TYR A 65 -6.59 -23.07 19.39
N ASP A 66 -5.39 -22.82 18.86
CA ASP A 66 -4.21 -22.49 19.60
C ASP A 66 -3.51 -21.27 19.02
N GLN A 67 -2.85 -20.47 19.89
CA GLN A 67 -2.06 -19.30 19.51
C GLN A 67 -0.55 -19.62 19.49
N SER A 68 -0.17 -20.83 19.13
CA SER A 68 1.23 -21.21 19.03
C SER A 68 1.95 -20.41 17.94
N ILE A 69 3.07 -19.82 18.31
CA ILE A 69 3.98 -19.16 17.38
C ILE A 69 4.67 -20.23 16.54
N SER A 70 4.44 -20.21 15.24
CA SER A 70 5.03 -21.15 14.28
C SER A 70 5.29 -20.49 12.93
N ASP A 71 6.00 -21.19 12.07
CA ASP A 71 6.26 -20.78 10.70
C ASP A 71 5.00 -20.80 9.80
N TYR A 72 3.91 -21.40 10.25
CA TYR A 72 2.59 -21.34 9.61
C TYR A 72 2.13 -19.89 9.37
N TRP A 73 2.47 -18.99 10.29
CA TRP A 73 2.11 -17.57 10.22
C TRP A 73 3.10 -16.72 9.43
N LEU A 74 4.13 -17.36 8.85
CA LEU A 74 5.19 -16.67 8.13
C LEU A 74 4.89 -16.64 6.62
N GLU A 75 4.33 -15.55 6.16
CA GLU A 75 3.89 -15.36 4.78
C GLU A 75 4.93 -14.66 3.90
N LYS A 76 4.79 -14.75 2.57
CA LYS A 76 5.57 -13.98 1.62
C LYS A 76 5.13 -12.51 1.66
N GLY A 77 6.08 -11.61 1.94
CA GLY A 77 5.84 -10.17 1.99
C GLY A 77 5.99 -9.45 0.64
N ASN A 78 6.16 -10.17 -0.47
CA ASN A 78 6.34 -9.56 -1.79
C ASN A 78 5.18 -8.66 -2.16
N TYR A 79 5.47 -7.47 -2.66
CA TYR A 79 4.44 -6.57 -3.16
C TYR A 79 4.93 -5.67 -4.30
N LEU A 80 3.99 -5.19 -5.08
CA LEU A 80 4.12 -4.07 -6.01
C LEU A 80 3.01 -3.07 -5.69
N ASN A 81 3.39 -1.86 -5.32
CA ASN A 81 2.46 -0.78 -5.00
C ASN A 81 2.44 0.25 -6.12
N ILE A 82 1.25 0.71 -6.49
CA ILE A 82 1.03 1.85 -7.37
C ILE A 82 0.73 3.04 -6.47
N ASP A 83 1.76 3.88 -6.24
CA ASP A 83 1.69 4.97 -5.28
C ASP A 83 0.71 6.05 -5.73
N TYR A 84 0.84 6.48 -6.97
CA TYR A 84 -0.12 7.43 -7.56
C TYR A 84 -0.21 7.30 -9.08
N ILE A 85 -1.34 7.77 -9.58
CA ILE A 85 -1.58 8.05 -11.00
C ILE A 85 -2.11 9.48 -11.08
N THR A 86 -1.48 10.32 -11.90
CA THR A 86 -1.92 11.69 -12.17
C THR A 86 -2.16 11.87 -13.66
N LEU A 87 -3.35 12.32 -14.02
CA LEU A 87 -3.73 12.72 -15.37
C LEU A 87 -3.85 14.24 -15.42
N GLY A 88 -3.09 14.87 -16.29
CA GLY A 88 -3.13 16.30 -16.56
C GLY A 88 -3.70 16.62 -17.95
N TYR A 89 -4.45 17.71 -18.02
CA TYR A 89 -4.94 18.25 -19.29
C TYR A 89 -4.71 19.75 -19.36
N ASN A 90 -4.02 20.22 -20.39
CA ASN A 90 -3.77 21.63 -20.65
C ASN A 90 -4.79 22.17 -21.63
N ILE A 91 -5.58 23.16 -21.18
CA ILE A 91 -6.60 23.82 -21.99
C ILE A 91 -5.94 24.97 -22.76
N ASP A 92 -6.18 25.00 -24.08
CA ASP A 92 -5.66 26.06 -24.95
C ASP A 92 -6.54 27.31 -24.85
N CYS A 93 -5.95 28.37 -24.31
CA CYS A 93 -6.65 29.63 -24.05
C CYS A 93 -6.50 30.69 -25.15
N LYS A 94 -6.19 30.30 -26.41
CA LYS A 94 -5.93 31.22 -27.56
C LYS A 94 -6.93 32.38 -27.71
N LYS A 95 -8.21 32.16 -27.38
CA LYS A 95 -9.25 33.19 -27.46
C LYS A 95 -9.17 34.26 -26.35
N ILE A 96 -8.53 33.93 -25.22
CA ILE A 96 -8.45 34.78 -24.04
C ILE A 96 -7.00 34.95 -23.56
N GLU A 97 -6.03 34.71 -24.45
CA GLU A 97 -4.59 34.72 -24.14
C GLU A 97 -4.12 36.05 -23.52
N LYS A 98 -4.84 37.14 -23.81
CA LYS A 98 -4.58 38.46 -23.23
C LYS A 98 -4.76 38.48 -21.70
N TYR A 99 -5.61 37.61 -21.14
CA TYR A 99 -5.94 37.57 -19.72
C TYR A 99 -5.49 36.28 -19.04
N VAL A 100 -5.52 35.16 -19.74
CA VAL A 100 -5.18 33.84 -19.21
C VAL A 100 -4.30 33.10 -20.21
N LYS A 101 -3.05 32.87 -19.80
CA LYS A 101 -2.05 32.20 -20.64
C LYS A 101 -2.27 30.69 -20.74
N ASN A 102 -2.60 30.07 -19.63
CA ASN A 102 -2.78 28.61 -19.57
C ASN A 102 -3.72 28.22 -18.44
N ILE A 103 -4.58 27.26 -18.70
CA ILE A 103 -5.40 26.57 -17.70
C ILE A 103 -5.03 25.09 -17.72
N ARG A 104 -4.67 24.55 -16.57
CA ARG A 104 -4.37 23.13 -16.40
C ARG A 104 -5.30 22.50 -15.40
N VAL A 105 -5.97 21.41 -15.80
CA VAL A 105 -6.76 20.56 -14.93
C VAL A 105 -5.96 19.29 -14.65
N THR A 106 -5.90 18.89 -13.39
CA THR A 106 -5.24 17.65 -12.96
C THR A 106 -6.19 16.80 -12.15
N PHE A 107 -6.18 15.51 -12.40
CA PHE A 107 -6.84 14.50 -11.59
C PHE A 107 -5.80 13.52 -11.08
N SER A 108 -5.73 13.34 -9.78
CA SER A 108 -4.75 12.45 -9.15
C SER A 108 -5.44 11.45 -8.22
N VAL A 109 -4.95 10.24 -8.25
CA VAL A 109 -5.34 9.18 -7.32
C VAL A 109 -4.06 8.73 -6.61
N ASN A 110 -4.05 8.81 -5.27
CA ASN A 110 -2.96 8.29 -4.44
C ASN A 110 -3.37 6.96 -3.81
N ASN A 111 -2.39 6.11 -3.52
CA ASN A 111 -2.60 4.76 -3.01
C ASN A 111 -3.56 3.97 -3.89
N VAL A 112 -3.21 3.87 -5.19
CA VAL A 112 -4.10 3.32 -6.22
C VAL A 112 -4.38 1.84 -5.97
N ALA A 113 -3.32 1.04 -5.80
CA ALA A 113 -3.44 -0.39 -5.54
C ALA A 113 -2.12 -0.96 -5.01
N THR A 114 -2.23 -2.00 -4.20
CA THR A 114 -1.11 -2.84 -3.79
C THR A 114 -1.37 -4.26 -4.27
N ILE A 115 -0.49 -4.77 -5.13
CA ILE A 115 -0.53 -6.13 -5.66
C ILE A 115 0.35 -6.98 -4.75
N THR A 116 -0.23 -7.91 -4.01
CA THR A 116 0.48 -8.75 -3.04
C THR A 116 -0.24 -10.09 -2.85
N GLY A 117 0.52 -11.10 -2.42
CA GLY A 117 -0.02 -12.37 -1.93
C GLY A 117 -0.10 -12.42 -0.40
N TYR A 118 0.25 -11.35 0.30
CA TYR A 118 0.13 -11.27 1.74
C TYR A 118 -1.33 -11.16 2.18
N SER A 119 -1.72 -11.94 3.18
CA SER A 119 -3.13 -12.04 3.61
C SER A 119 -3.55 -11.01 4.66
N GLY A 120 -2.59 -10.27 5.23
CA GLY A 120 -2.84 -9.19 6.19
C GLY A 120 -3.24 -7.87 5.53
N LEU A 121 -3.33 -6.80 6.34
CA LEU A 121 -3.81 -5.49 5.89
C LEU A 121 -2.86 -4.78 4.93
N SER A 122 -1.55 -4.90 5.12
CA SER A 122 -0.54 -4.28 4.27
C SER A 122 0.76 -5.06 4.32
N PRO A 123 1.42 -5.33 3.19
CA PRO A 123 2.74 -5.92 3.15
C PRO A 123 3.87 -4.91 3.42
N MET A 124 3.56 -3.61 3.49
CA MET A 124 4.53 -2.52 3.68
C MET A 124 4.86 -2.30 5.17
N ILE A 125 4.90 -3.36 5.95
CA ILE A 125 5.09 -3.34 7.41
C ILE A 125 6.51 -2.92 7.81
N ASN A 126 7.49 -3.13 6.95
CA ASN A 126 8.90 -2.90 7.28
C ASN A 126 9.32 -1.43 7.30
N SER A 127 8.41 -0.51 7.14
CA SER A 127 8.83 0.82 6.78
C SER A 127 8.97 1.81 7.91
N THR A 128 8.48 1.66 9.14
CA THR A 128 8.52 2.88 9.93
C THR A 128 8.31 2.87 11.44
N THR A 129 8.00 1.83 12.10
CA THR A 129 7.86 1.97 13.56
C THR A 129 8.92 1.16 14.27
N VAL A 130 10.12 1.73 14.30
CA VAL A 130 11.09 1.37 15.31
C VAL A 130 10.60 2.00 16.62
N ASP A 131 9.71 1.34 17.29
CA ASP A 131 9.54 1.54 18.72
C ASP A 131 10.89 1.16 19.35
N LYS A 132 11.49 2.05 20.14
CA LYS A 132 12.85 1.86 20.65
C LYS A 132 13.04 0.57 21.45
N ASP A 133 11.95 -0.05 21.86
CA ASP A 133 11.93 -1.24 22.70
C ASP A 133 11.52 -2.53 21.97
N ASN A 134 10.98 -2.47 20.75
CA ASN A 134 10.57 -3.64 19.98
C ASN A 134 11.05 -3.53 18.54
N ASN A 135 12.00 -4.36 18.19
CA ASN A 135 12.53 -4.49 16.85
C ASN A 135 11.58 -5.37 16.02
N ASP A 136 10.36 -4.86 15.75
CA ASP A 136 9.27 -5.56 15.06
C ASP A 136 9.45 -5.63 13.55
N LEU A 137 10.70 -5.66 13.09
CA LEU A 137 11.00 -5.76 11.66
C LEU A 137 10.38 -7.03 11.08
N GLY A 138 9.48 -6.87 10.11
CA GLY A 138 8.79 -8.00 9.48
C GLY A 138 7.68 -8.64 10.31
N MET A 139 7.24 -8.00 11.39
CA MET A 139 6.08 -8.44 12.16
C MET A 139 4.86 -7.55 11.92
N ASP A 140 3.74 -8.16 11.58
CA ASP A 140 2.43 -7.53 11.65
C ASP A 140 1.93 -7.60 13.10
N ASN A 141 2.08 -6.51 13.84
CA ASN A 141 1.74 -6.40 15.25
C ASN A 141 0.32 -5.89 15.53
N LYS A 142 -0.58 -5.94 14.55
CA LYS A 142 -2.00 -5.49 14.64
C LYS A 142 -2.18 -3.97 14.74
N ARG A 143 -1.14 -3.16 14.62
CA ARG A 143 -1.19 -1.70 14.75
C ARG A 143 -1.23 -0.97 13.42
N PHE A 144 -1.23 -1.72 12.30
CA PHE A 144 -1.29 -1.14 10.97
C PHE A 144 -2.71 -0.69 10.63
N TYR A 145 -2.79 0.55 10.17
CA TYR A 145 -4.02 1.08 9.60
C TYR A 145 -3.95 0.94 8.06
N PRO A 146 -5.04 0.51 7.40
CA PRO A 146 -5.07 0.43 5.94
C PRO A 146 -4.79 1.79 5.31
N LEU A 147 -3.97 1.82 4.26
CA LEU A 147 -3.74 3.04 3.50
C LEU A 147 -5.03 3.47 2.81
N SER A 148 -5.44 4.71 3.03
CA SER A 148 -6.60 5.28 2.37
C SER A 148 -6.27 5.69 0.93
N ARG A 149 -7.20 5.42 0.01
CA ARG A 149 -7.12 5.95 -1.35
C ARG A 149 -7.65 7.38 -1.36
N THR A 150 -6.86 8.30 -1.94
CA THR A 150 -7.22 9.71 -2.00
C THR A 150 -7.38 10.12 -3.46
N TYR A 151 -8.49 10.79 -3.76
CA TYR A 151 -8.77 11.40 -5.05
C TYR A 151 -8.62 12.91 -4.94
N SER A 152 -7.88 13.52 -5.85
CA SER A 152 -7.64 14.95 -5.87
C SER A 152 -7.93 15.52 -7.26
N LEU A 153 -8.65 16.64 -7.29
CA LEU A 153 -8.87 17.43 -8.49
C LEU A 153 -8.19 18.79 -8.31
N GLY A 154 -7.30 19.13 -9.22
CA GLY A 154 -6.56 20.39 -9.21
C GLY A 154 -6.88 21.25 -10.43
N LEU A 155 -6.96 22.56 -10.23
CA LEU A 155 -7.07 23.57 -11.28
C LEU A 155 -5.95 24.57 -11.09
N SER A 156 -5.12 24.76 -12.14
CA SER A 156 -4.08 25.78 -12.16
C SER A 156 -4.37 26.76 -13.28
N VAL A 157 -4.39 28.05 -12.97
CA VAL A 157 -4.62 29.15 -13.93
C VAL A 157 -3.42 30.07 -13.90
N ASN A 158 -2.79 30.27 -15.07
CA ASN A 158 -1.70 31.24 -15.24
C ASN A 158 -2.20 32.45 -16.02
N PHE A 159 -1.97 33.62 -15.47
CA PHE A 159 -2.33 34.93 -16.04
C PHE A 159 -1.18 35.57 -16.78
#